data_edf7ab3ebc009a03c28e7dcc35b1ebdc
#
_entry.id   edf7ab3ebc009a03c28e7dcc35b1ebdc
#
_cell.length_a   1.000
_cell.length_b   1.000
_cell.length_c   1.000
_cell.angle_alpha   90.00
_cell.angle_beta   90.00
_cell.angle_gamma   90.00
#
_symmetry.space_group_name_H-M   'P 1'
#
loop_
_entity.id
_entity.type
_entity.pdbx_description
1 polymer ?
#
loop_
_entity_poly.entity_id
_entity_poly.type
_entity_poly.pdbx_seq_one_letter_code
_entity_poly.pdbx_strand_id
1 'polypeptide(L)'
;MEAIRQFDTCNIANAIEKFGIRLRNEGYTRPGLQCVTGGFPRLLGYAATARIRSSDPPMTGSSYLDRTDWWVGIQSLPAPRIAVIQDLHAESGLGSVVGEVHAAVLKALQCQGMITNGTVRDIPAVARMQFPMFARAAAVSHGYTHIVDYGQPVRIFGLEIRPGDLLFADCHGVVSIPHQIAAQLPDVAARIRVQEQRIIDLCQSPEFSTEGLLDAIRTTDQGN
;
A
#
# COMPACT_ATOMS: atom_id res chain seq x y z
N MET A 1 -14.37 0.60 -7.16
CA MET A 1 -12.95 0.94 -6.83
C MET A 1 -12.71 2.45 -6.85
N GLU A 2 -13.13 3.20 -7.87
CA GLU A 2 -12.85 4.64 -7.92
C GLU A 2 -13.40 5.41 -6.71
N ALA A 3 -14.58 5.05 -6.21
CA ALA A 3 -15.15 5.66 -5.00
C ALA A 3 -14.27 5.52 -3.74
N ILE A 4 -13.47 4.45 -3.62
CA ILE A 4 -12.53 4.25 -2.50
C ILE A 4 -11.42 5.30 -2.53
N ARG A 5 -10.97 5.73 -3.72
CA ARG A 5 -9.90 6.73 -3.88
C ARG A 5 -10.25 8.13 -3.34
N GLN A 6 -11.52 8.38 -3.01
CA GLN A 6 -11.94 9.65 -2.38
C GLN A 6 -11.58 9.73 -0.90
N PHE A 7 -11.22 8.61 -0.29
CA PHE A 7 -10.84 8.48 1.11
C PHE A 7 -9.34 8.25 1.24
N ASP A 8 -8.80 8.39 2.43
CA ASP A 8 -7.47 7.93 2.79
C ASP A 8 -7.49 6.53 3.43
N THR A 9 -6.29 5.97 3.70
CA THR A 9 -6.18 4.64 4.31
C THR A 9 -6.74 4.60 5.72
N CYS A 10 -6.70 5.71 6.48
CA CYS A 10 -7.28 5.81 7.83
C CYS A 10 -8.80 5.71 7.77
N ASN A 11 -9.44 6.47 6.87
CA ASN A 11 -10.89 6.39 6.67
C ASN A 11 -11.33 4.98 6.27
N ILE A 12 -10.57 4.33 5.37
CA ILE A 12 -10.86 2.96 4.92
C ILE A 12 -10.65 1.95 6.06
N ALA A 13 -9.60 2.10 6.88
CA ALA A 13 -9.38 1.25 8.05
C ALA A 13 -10.55 1.36 9.04
N ASN A 14 -10.98 2.59 9.39
CA ASN A 14 -12.13 2.85 10.25
C ASN A 14 -13.44 2.24 9.68
N ALA A 15 -13.62 2.33 8.36
CA ALA A 15 -14.78 1.73 7.70
C ALA A 15 -14.76 0.19 7.76
N ILE A 16 -13.59 -0.45 7.60
CA ILE A 16 -13.45 -1.90 7.73
C ILE A 16 -13.80 -2.39 9.14
N GLU A 17 -13.44 -1.63 10.18
CA GLU A 17 -13.76 -1.96 11.57
C GLU A 17 -15.27 -2.14 11.82
N LYS A 18 -16.11 -1.39 11.11
CA LYS A 18 -17.58 -1.49 11.26
C LYS A 18 -18.17 -2.83 10.83
N PHE A 19 -17.42 -3.61 10.07
CA PHE A 19 -17.87 -4.95 9.66
C PHE A 19 -17.48 -6.06 10.64
N GLY A 20 -16.60 -5.80 11.61
CA GLY A 20 -16.20 -6.76 12.64
C GLY A 20 -15.53 -8.04 12.10
N ILE A 21 -14.94 -8.01 10.91
CA ILE A 21 -14.42 -9.19 10.20
C ILE A 21 -12.96 -9.53 10.51
N ARG A 22 -12.26 -8.65 11.20
CA ARG A 22 -10.88 -8.83 11.67
C ARG A 22 -10.62 -7.98 12.92
N LEU A 23 -9.53 -8.25 13.62
CA LEU A 23 -9.10 -7.42 14.74
C LEU A 23 -8.67 -6.03 14.25
N ARG A 24 -8.85 -5.02 15.11
CA ARG A 24 -8.54 -3.61 14.78
C ARG A 24 -7.05 -3.34 14.56
N ASN A 25 -6.17 -4.21 15.03
CA ASN A 25 -4.72 -4.13 14.87
C ASN A 25 -4.18 -5.01 13.73
N GLU A 26 -5.03 -5.44 12.80
CA GLU A 26 -4.69 -6.30 11.66
C GLU A 26 -5.05 -5.67 10.33
N GLY A 27 -4.38 -6.14 9.27
CA GLY A 27 -4.71 -5.81 7.88
C GLY A 27 -4.11 -4.50 7.38
N TYR A 28 -3.08 -3.95 8.05
CA TYR A 28 -2.32 -2.79 7.60
C TYR A 28 -0.83 -2.90 7.96
N THR A 29 -0.01 -2.11 7.28
CA THR A 29 1.44 -2.07 7.53
C THR A 29 1.77 -1.35 8.84
N ARG A 30 2.80 -1.83 9.54
CA ARG A 30 3.42 -1.12 10.65
C ARG A 30 4.23 0.08 10.14
N PRO A 31 4.58 1.05 11.01
CA PRO A 31 5.44 2.18 10.64
C PRO A 31 6.76 1.76 10.00
N GLY A 32 7.30 2.62 9.13
CA GLY A 32 8.58 2.41 8.44
C GLY A 32 8.48 2.35 6.91
N LEU A 33 7.28 2.17 6.36
CA LEU A 33 7.03 2.28 4.93
C LEU A 33 6.77 3.73 4.53
N GLN A 34 7.43 4.22 3.48
CA GLN A 34 7.30 5.60 3.00
C GLN A 34 7.09 5.64 1.49
N CYS A 35 6.31 6.61 1.00
CA CYS A 35 6.30 6.93 -0.42
C CYS A 35 7.54 7.76 -0.75
N VAL A 36 8.58 7.10 -1.26
CA VAL A 36 9.90 7.75 -1.51
C VAL A 36 9.91 8.62 -2.78
N THR A 37 8.94 8.46 -3.68
CA THR A 37 8.82 9.29 -4.88
C THR A 37 8.14 10.64 -4.63
N GLY A 38 7.72 10.89 -3.39
CA GLY A 38 7.08 12.15 -2.99
C GLY A 38 5.60 12.24 -3.34
N GLY A 39 4.99 13.37 -2.97
CA GLY A 39 3.55 13.58 -3.11
C GLY A 39 2.73 12.76 -2.10
N PHE A 40 1.42 12.75 -2.29
CA PHE A 40 0.48 11.93 -1.52
C PHE A 40 -0.33 11.03 -2.47
N PRO A 41 0.33 10.12 -3.21
CA PRO A 41 -0.38 9.28 -4.17
C PRO A 41 -1.30 8.31 -3.43
N ARG A 42 -2.41 7.94 -4.08
CA ARG A 42 -3.33 6.91 -3.62
C ARG A 42 -3.25 5.73 -4.57
N LEU A 43 -2.60 4.66 -4.13
CA LEU A 43 -2.57 3.41 -4.87
C LEU A 43 -3.76 2.54 -4.49
N LEU A 44 -4.48 2.04 -5.48
CA LEU A 44 -5.53 1.04 -5.28
C LEU A 44 -5.41 0.00 -6.39
N GLY A 45 -5.24 -1.26 -6.02
CA GLY A 45 -5.08 -2.34 -7.00
C GLY A 45 -4.83 -3.70 -6.37
N TYR A 46 -4.76 -4.69 -7.23
CA TYR A 46 -4.53 -6.09 -6.86
C TYR A 46 -3.04 -6.39 -6.73
N ALA A 47 -2.66 -7.08 -5.67
CA ALA A 47 -1.28 -7.40 -5.33
C ALA A 47 -0.67 -8.42 -6.29
N ALA A 48 0.38 -8.03 -7.00
CA ALA A 48 1.26 -8.92 -7.75
C ALA A 48 2.53 -9.15 -6.93
N THR A 49 2.63 -10.29 -6.27
CA THR A 49 3.66 -10.56 -5.27
C THR A 49 4.91 -11.21 -5.87
N ALA A 50 6.08 -10.83 -5.36
CA ALA A 50 7.36 -11.48 -5.61
C ALA A 50 8.24 -11.43 -4.37
N ARG A 51 9.20 -12.36 -4.25
CA ARG A 51 10.25 -12.35 -3.23
C ARG A 51 11.61 -12.26 -3.90
N ILE A 52 12.47 -11.46 -3.33
CA ILE A 52 13.84 -11.25 -3.81
C ILE A 52 14.86 -11.49 -2.70
N ARG A 53 16.10 -11.67 -3.13
CA ARG A 53 17.31 -11.47 -2.32
C ARG A 53 18.15 -10.38 -2.92
N SER A 54 18.84 -9.63 -2.07
CA SER A 54 19.64 -8.46 -2.49
C SER A 54 21.10 -8.53 -2.05
N SER A 55 21.43 -9.35 -1.03
CA SER A 55 22.76 -9.42 -0.42
C SER A 55 23.70 -10.45 -1.05
N ASP A 56 23.16 -11.52 -1.61
CA ASP A 56 23.93 -12.64 -2.13
C ASP A 56 23.69 -12.83 -3.63
N PRO A 57 24.72 -13.24 -4.41
CA PRO A 57 24.51 -13.54 -5.81
C PRO A 57 23.54 -14.73 -5.99
N PRO A 58 22.78 -14.74 -7.11
CA PRO A 58 21.93 -15.87 -7.42
C PRO A 58 22.77 -17.13 -7.64
N MET A 59 22.22 -18.30 -7.28
CA MET A 59 22.89 -19.59 -7.55
C MET A 59 22.96 -19.90 -9.04
N THR A 60 22.00 -19.42 -9.82
CA THR A 60 21.92 -19.54 -11.28
C THR A 60 21.31 -18.26 -11.86
N GLY A 61 21.67 -17.92 -13.09
CA GLY A 61 21.25 -16.66 -13.71
C GLY A 61 22.05 -15.44 -13.24
N SER A 62 21.76 -14.27 -13.77
CA SER A 62 22.58 -13.08 -13.54
C SER A 62 21.83 -11.89 -12.96
N SER A 63 20.52 -11.79 -13.12
CA SER A 63 19.75 -10.65 -12.64
C SER A 63 18.22 -10.94 -12.60
N TYR A 64 17.45 -9.97 -12.08
CA TYR A 64 15.99 -10.03 -12.08
C TYR A 64 15.39 -10.02 -13.51
N LEU A 65 16.12 -9.56 -14.52
CA LEU A 65 15.69 -9.59 -15.92
C LEU A 65 15.60 -11.01 -16.49
N ASP A 66 16.24 -11.98 -15.86
CA ASP A 66 16.13 -13.38 -16.25
C ASP A 66 14.78 -14.01 -15.89
N ARG A 67 13.96 -13.33 -15.07
CA ARG A 67 12.65 -13.80 -14.57
C ARG A 67 11.50 -13.10 -15.26
N THR A 68 11.49 -13.15 -16.60
CA THR A 68 10.37 -12.59 -17.42
C THR A 68 9.05 -13.33 -17.18
N ASP A 69 9.09 -14.57 -16.69
CA ASP A 69 7.95 -15.35 -16.25
C ASP A 69 7.12 -14.63 -15.14
N TRP A 70 7.77 -13.87 -14.25
CA TRP A 70 7.07 -13.02 -13.29
C TRP A 70 6.22 -11.94 -13.97
N TRP A 71 6.71 -11.33 -15.04
CA TRP A 71 5.96 -10.33 -15.79
C TRP A 71 4.68 -10.91 -16.42
N VAL A 72 4.77 -12.14 -16.93
CA VAL A 72 3.59 -12.89 -17.39
C VAL A 72 2.64 -13.16 -16.23
N GLY A 73 3.16 -13.54 -15.07
CA GLY A 73 2.39 -13.71 -13.84
C GLY A 73 1.66 -12.44 -13.40
N ILE A 74 2.28 -11.26 -13.52
CA ILE A 74 1.64 -9.97 -13.25
C ILE A 74 0.42 -9.79 -14.18
N GLN A 75 0.57 -10.07 -15.47
CA GLN A 75 -0.51 -9.87 -16.47
C GLN A 75 -1.70 -10.80 -16.23
N SER A 76 -1.52 -11.93 -15.57
CA SER A 76 -2.62 -12.87 -15.25
C SER A 76 -3.60 -12.35 -14.20
N LEU A 77 -3.19 -11.33 -13.43
CA LEU A 77 -4.04 -10.69 -12.43
C LEU A 77 -4.92 -9.60 -13.06
N PRO A 78 -6.11 -9.32 -12.49
CA PRO A 78 -6.92 -8.19 -12.94
C PRO A 78 -6.22 -6.85 -12.72
N ALA A 79 -6.44 -5.89 -13.63
CA ALA A 79 -5.98 -4.52 -13.45
C ALA A 79 -7.01 -3.69 -12.63
N PRO A 80 -6.58 -2.61 -11.96
CA PRO A 80 -5.21 -2.15 -11.78
C PRO A 80 -4.42 -3.02 -10.81
N ARG A 81 -3.10 -3.08 -10.99
CA ARG A 81 -2.19 -3.92 -10.21
C ARG A 81 -1.26 -3.08 -9.34
N ILE A 82 -0.72 -3.67 -8.29
CA ILE A 82 0.37 -3.13 -7.48
C ILE A 82 1.45 -4.20 -7.39
N ALA A 83 2.68 -3.89 -7.80
CA ALA A 83 3.81 -4.79 -7.60
C ALA A 83 4.19 -4.79 -6.10
N VAL A 84 4.15 -5.95 -5.46
CA VAL A 84 4.46 -6.11 -4.03
C VAL A 84 5.66 -7.02 -3.90
N ILE A 85 6.80 -6.46 -3.55
CA ILE A 85 8.09 -7.16 -3.60
C ILE A 85 8.68 -7.23 -2.20
N GLN A 86 8.76 -8.43 -1.63
CA GLN A 86 9.45 -8.66 -0.38
C GLN A 86 10.94 -8.92 -0.62
N ASP A 87 11.79 -8.08 -0.07
CA ASP A 87 13.21 -8.38 0.09
C ASP A 87 13.41 -9.22 1.34
N LEU A 88 13.90 -10.46 1.16
CA LEU A 88 14.20 -11.39 2.24
C LEU A 88 15.43 -10.95 3.06
N HIS A 89 16.23 -10.02 2.52
CA HIS A 89 17.41 -9.42 3.15
C HIS A 89 17.25 -7.92 3.42
N ALA A 90 16.01 -7.44 3.59
CA ALA A 90 15.68 -6.02 3.72
C ALA A 90 16.49 -5.28 4.81
N GLU A 91 16.88 -5.98 5.87
CA GLU A 91 17.67 -5.40 6.96
C GLU A 91 19.09 -4.98 6.51
N SER A 92 19.63 -5.61 5.47
CA SER A 92 20.95 -5.26 4.94
C SER A 92 20.98 -3.91 4.22
N GLY A 93 19.87 -3.53 3.58
CA GLY A 93 19.76 -2.31 2.77
C GLY A 93 20.69 -2.25 1.57
N LEU A 94 21.31 -3.37 1.18
CA LEU A 94 22.41 -3.40 0.23
C LEU A 94 21.98 -3.32 -1.23
N GLY A 95 20.76 -3.71 -1.57
CA GLY A 95 20.31 -3.79 -2.95
C GLY A 95 18.94 -3.18 -3.19
N SER A 96 18.84 -2.31 -4.19
CA SER A 96 17.58 -1.73 -4.64
C SER A 96 16.86 -2.65 -5.59
N VAL A 97 15.59 -2.95 -5.28
CA VAL A 97 14.77 -3.85 -6.10
C VAL A 97 14.25 -3.18 -7.37
N VAL A 98 13.89 -1.89 -7.30
CA VAL A 98 13.33 -1.13 -8.43
C VAL A 98 14.11 0.16 -8.63
N GLY A 99 14.52 0.38 -9.87
CA GLY A 99 14.99 1.64 -10.43
C GLY A 99 14.13 2.02 -11.65
N GLU A 100 14.64 2.98 -12.45
CA GLU A 100 13.89 3.56 -13.58
C GLU A 100 13.42 2.52 -14.61
N VAL A 101 14.31 1.62 -15.05
CA VAL A 101 13.95 0.61 -16.07
C VAL A 101 12.86 -0.33 -15.56
N HIS A 102 13.02 -0.86 -14.35
CA HIS A 102 12.04 -1.78 -13.80
C HIS A 102 10.69 -1.08 -13.51
N ALA A 103 10.72 0.17 -13.04
CA ALA A 103 9.51 0.97 -12.88
C ALA A 103 8.78 1.18 -14.22
N ALA A 104 9.51 1.42 -15.31
CA ALA A 104 8.92 1.54 -16.66
C ALA A 104 8.25 0.24 -17.10
N VAL A 105 8.90 -0.91 -16.87
CA VAL A 105 8.32 -2.23 -17.16
C VAL A 105 7.05 -2.46 -16.35
N LEU A 106 7.08 -2.25 -15.03
CA LEU A 106 5.92 -2.42 -14.18
C LEU A 106 4.75 -1.51 -14.59
N LYS A 107 5.05 -0.26 -14.95
CA LYS A 107 4.04 0.68 -15.45
C LYS A 107 3.42 0.20 -16.76
N ALA A 108 4.21 -0.30 -17.70
CA ALA A 108 3.73 -0.89 -18.96
C ALA A 108 2.84 -2.14 -18.70
N LEU A 109 3.11 -2.89 -17.63
CA LEU A 109 2.29 -4.00 -17.17
C LEU A 109 1.06 -3.55 -16.37
N GLN A 110 0.67 -2.28 -16.44
CA GLN A 110 -0.48 -1.67 -15.76
C GLN A 110 -0.42 -1.75 -14.21
N CYS A 111 0.79 -1.79 -13.65
CA CYS A 111 0.98 -1.54 -12.23
C CYS A 111 0.83 -0.04 -11.95
N GLN A 112 0.02 0.30 -10.95
CA GLN A 112 -0.19 1.69 -10.52
C GLN A 112 1.00 2.24 -9.71
N GLY A 113 1.83 1.35 -9.18
CA GLY A 113 3.00 1.63 -8.37
C GLY A 113 3.55 0.33 -7.79
N MET A 114 4.48 0.47 -6.84
CA MET A 114 5.08 -0.68 -6.17
C MET A 114 5.23 -0.47 -4.67
N ILE A 115 5.28 -1.57 -3.94
CA ILE A 115 5.43 -1.62 -2.49
C ILE A 115 6.53 -2.64 -2.16
N THR A 116 7.49 -2.27 -1.30
CA THR A 116 8.54 -3.16 -0.82
C THR A 116 8.95 -2.87 0.62
N ASN A 117 9.41 -3.87 1.34
CA ASN A 117 10.10 -3.70 2.61
C ASN A 117 11.61 -3.40 2.44
N GLY A 118 12.13 -3.52 1.22
CA GLY A 118 13.51 -3.23 0.86
C GLY A 118 13.75 -1.79 0.43
N THR A 119 14.79 -1.57 -0.37
CA THR A 119 15.20 -0.27 -0.89
C THR A 119 14.93 -0.13 -2.39
N VAL A 120 14.89 1.12 -2.86
CA VAL A 120 14.71 1.48 -4.27
C VAL A 120 15.71 2.55 -4.69
N ARG A 121 15.86 2.79 -6.00
CA ARG A 121 16.78 3.79 -6.54
C ARG A 121 16.14 4.61 -7.68
N ASP A 122 16.89 5.49 -8.29
CA ASP A 122 16.51 6.34 -9.42
C ASP A 122 15.24 7.18 -9.12
N ILE A 123 15.05 7.56 -7.86
CA ILE A 123 13.83 8.20 -7.33
C ILE A 123 13.40 9.41 -8.18
N PRO A 124 14.29 10.37 -8.56
CA PRO A 124 13.87 11.52 -9.36
C PRO A 124 13.35 11.14 -10.75
N ALA A 125 13.92 10.11 -11.38
CA ALA A 125 13.49 9.63 -12.68
C ALA A 125 12.13 8.95 -12.59
N VAL A 126 11.95 8.07 -11.60
CA VAL A 126 10.68 7.37 -11.36
C VAL A 126 9.56 8.31 -10.93
N ALA A 127 9.87 9.36 -10.16
CA ALA A 127 8.90 10.39 -9.79
C ALA A 127 8.38 11.14 -11.03
N ARG A 128 9.27 11.49 -12.00
CA ARG A 128 8.84 12.09 -13.28
C ARG A 128 7.92 11.18 -14.10
N MET A 129 8.05 9.87 -13.94
CA MET A 129 7.15 8.91 -14.58
C MET A 129 5.79 8.80 -13.86
N GLN A 130 5.59 9.49 -12.75
CA GLN A 130 4.40 9.39 -11.90
C GLN A 130 4.11 7.92 -11.50
N PHE A 131 5.17 7.20 -11.11
CA PHE A 131 5.08 5.82 -10.64
C PHE A 131 5.45 5.77 -9.15
N PRO A 132 4.45 5.74 -8.24
CA PRO A 132 4.69 5.75 -6.81
C PRO A 132 5.47 4.52 -6.35
N MET A 133 6.53 4.74 -5.58
CA MET A 133 7.29 3.70 -4.91
C MET A 133 7.16 3.84 -3.40
N PHE A 134 6.59 2.83 -2.77
CA PHE A 134 6.53 2.70 -1.32
C PHE A 134 7.63 1.74 -0.89
N ALA A 135 8.59 2.25 -0.13
CA ALA A 135 9.78 1.50 0.25
C ALA A 135 10.26 1.88 1.65
N ARG A 136 11.19 1.13 2.20
CA ARG A 136 11.89 1.46 3.45
C ARG A 136 12.76 2.71 3.28
N ALA A 137 13.55 2.75 2.20
CA ALA A 137 14.54 3.80 1.94
C ALA A 137 15.03 3.76 0.47
N ALA A 138 15.93 4.71 0.16
CA ALA A 138 16.74 4.70 -1.04
C ALA A 138 18.07 3.98 -0.83
N ALA A 139 18.60 3.34 -1.88
CA ALA A 139 19.96 2.85 -1.92
C ALA A 139 20.58 3.11 -3.30
N VAL A 140 21.89 3.14 -3.39
CA VAL A 140 22.62 3.52 -4.62
C VAL A 140 22.67 2.37 -5.62
N SER A 141 22.93 1.15 -5.14
CA SER A 141 23.18 -0.02 -5.99
C SER A 141 22.00 -0.99 -5.98
N HIS A 142 21.84 -1.76 -7.06
CA HIS A 142 20.97 -2.93 -7.07
C HIS A 142 21.58 -4.12 -6.31
N GLY A 143 22.88 -4.08 -5.98
CA GLY A 143 23.61 -5.18 -5.36
C GLY A 143 23.46 -6.46 -6.18
N TYR A 144 23.14 -7.54 -5.51
CA TYR A 144 22.85 -8.84 -6.13
C TYR A 144 21.34 -9.12 -6.27
N THR A 145 20.52 -8.08 -6.36
CA THR A 145 19.05 -8.24 -6.41
C THR A 145 18.63 -9.21 -7.52
N HIS A 146 17.95 -10.27 -7.10
CA HIS A 146 17.36 -11.26 -8.00
C HIS A 146 16.05 -11.80 -7.43
N ILE A 147 15.14 -12.22 -8.32
CA ILE A 147 13.87 -12.81 -7.93
C ILE A 147 14.09 -14.27 -7.52
N VAL A 148 13.66 -14.61 -6.30
CA VAL A 148 13.66 -15.98 -5.79
C VAL A 148 12.42 -16.74 -6.28
N ASP A 149 11.25 -16.10 -6.07
CA ASP A 149 9.96 -16.63 -6.51
C ASP A 149 8.93 -15.49 -6.63
N TYR A 150 7.75 -15.83 -7.16
CA TYR A 150 6.60 -14.93 -7.29
C TYR A 150 5.29 -15.69 -7.11
N GLY A 151 4.20 -14.95 -6.94
CA GLY A 151 2.88 -15.56 -6.75
C GLY A 151 2.75 -16.31 -5.40
N GLN A 152 3.63 -16.03 -4.44
CA GLN A 152 3.58 -16.53 -3.08
C GLN A 152 3.18 -15.42 -2.11
N PRO A 153 2.60 -15.74 -0.94
CA PRO A 153 2.38 -14.75 0.10
C PRO A 153 3.70 -14.06 0.51
N VAL A 154 3.62 -12.77 0.73
CA VAL A 154 4.73 -11.92 1.17
C VAL A 154 4.39 -11.20 2.46
N ARG A 155 5.42 -10.72 3.18
CA ARG A 155 5.23 -9.92 4.39
C ARG A 155 5.92 -8.58 4.26
N ILE A 156 5.14 -7.51 4.29
CA ILE A 156 5.60 -6.12 4.14
C ILE A 156 5.27 -5.34 5.44
N PHE A 157 6.28 -4.93 6.19
CA PHE A 157 6.10 -4.23 7.47
C PHE A 157 5.01 -4.83 8.36
N GLY A 158 5.03 -6.16 8.50
CA GLY A 158 4.11 -6.92 9.34
C GLY A 158 2.78 -7.30 8.69
N LEU A 159 2.38 -6.67 7.58
CA LEU A 159 1.22 -7.05 6.80
C LEU A 159 1.53 -8.27 5.92
N GLU A 160 0.77 -9.35 6.09
CA GLU A 160 0.77 -10.47 5.16
C GLU A 160 -0.10 -10.11 3.95
N ILE A 161 0.44 -10.29 2.74
CA ILE A 161 -0.21 -9.97 1.48
C ILE A 161 -0.13 -11.20 0.57
N ARG A 162 -1.27 -11.63 0.06
CA ARG A 162 -1.39 -12.74 -0.88
C ARG A 162 -1.56 -12.22 -2.31
N PRO A 163 -1.14 -13.01 -3.33
CA PRO A 163 -1.43 -12.66 -4.72
C PRO A 163 -2.93 -12.39 -4.91
N GLY A 164 -3.25 -11.27 -5.54
CA GLY A 164 -4.64 -10.88 -5.80
C GLY A 164 -5.36 -10.16 -4.66
N ASP A 165 -4.75 -9.98 -3.48
CA ASP A 165 -5.32 -9.14 -2.42
C ASP A 165 -5.53 -7.72 -2.95
N LEU A 166 -6.68 -7.13 -2.61
CA LEU A 166 -6.96 -5.74 -2.92
C LEU A 166 -6.27 -4.85 -1.88
N LEU A 167 -5.35 -4.01 -2.33
CA LEU A 167 -4.59 -3.10 -1.50
C LEU A 167 -4.94 -1.65 -1.77
N PHE A 168 -4.96 -0.87 -0.71
CA PHE A 168 -5.02 0.58 -0.78
C PHE A 168 -3.85 1.18 0.00
N ALA A 169 -3.12 2.12 -0.61
CA ALA A 169 -1.94 2.73 -0.01
C ALA A 169 -1.90 4.24 -0.22
N ASP A 170 -1.46 4.96 0.80
CA ASP A 170 -1.18 6.38 0.78
C ASP A 170 -0.05 6.76 1.76
N CYS A 171 0.07 8.02 2.14
CA CYS A 171 1.13 8.51 3.04
C CYS A 171 1.16 7.84 4.42
N HIS A 172 0.07 7.22 4.88
CA HIS A 172 0.00 6.53 6.17
C HIS A 172 0.48 5.08 6.10
N GLY A 173 0.55 4.49 4.90
CA GLY A 173 0.95 3.10 4.69
C GLY A 173 -0.01 2.34 3.77
N VAL A 174 -0.11 1.02 3.99
CA VAL A 174 -0.94 0.12 3.17
C VAL A 174 -1.99 -0.54 4.05
N VAL A 175 -3.23 -0.58 3.56
CA VAL A 175 -4.32 -1.37 4.12
C VAL A 175 -4.78 -2.41 3.09
N SER A 176 -4.97 -3.66 3.55
CA SER A 176 -5.59 -4.72 2.76
C SER A 176 -7.11 -4.62 2.91
N ILE A 177 -7.81 -4.59 1.78
CA ILE A 177 -9.27 -4.48 1.72
C ILE A 177 -9.86 -5.86 1.46
N PRO A 178 -10.65 -6.44 2.40
CA PRO A 178 -11.34 -7.69 2.16
C PRO A 178 -12.34 -7.57 1.01
N HIS A 179 -12.23 -8.46 0.02
CA HIS A 179 -13.03 -8.40 -1.21
C HIS A 179 -14.54 -8.36 -0.96
N GLN A 180 -15.01 -9.12 0.06
CA GLN A 180 -16.44 -9.26 0.37
C GLN A 180 -17.12 -7.96 0.79
N ILE A 181 -16.37 -6.98 1.29
CA ILE A 181 -16.93 -5.70 1.77
C ILE A 181 -16.51 -4.51 0.90
N ALA A 182 -15.62 -4.71 -0.09
CA ALA A 182 -15.01 -3.63 -0.87
C ALA A 182 -16.04 -2.71 -1.54
N ALA A 183 -17.17 -3.26 -1.99
CA ALA A 183 -18.24 -2.49 -2.63
C ALA A 183 -19.00 -1.58 -1.63
N GLN A 184 -19.04 -1.94 -0.35
CA GLN A 184 -19.79 -1.24 0.70
C GLN A 184 -18.95 -0.18 1.43
N LEU A 185 -17.62 -0.28 1.34
CA LEU A 185 -16.69 0.61 2.06
C LEU A 185 -16.90 2.10 1.77
N PRO A 186 -17.13 2.55 0.52
CA PRO A 186 -17.31 3.98 0.25
C PRO A 186 -18.48 4.59 1.03
N ASP A 187 -19.60 3.88 1.11
CA ASP A 187 -20.79 4.37 1.81
C ASP A 187 -20.56 4.41 3.33
N VAL A 188 -19.89 3.40 3.88
CA VAL A 188 -19.55 3.36 5.31
C VAL A 188 -18.54 4.47 5.64
N ALA A 189 -17.48 4.63 4.85
CA ALA A 189 -16.48 5.68 5.03
C ALA A 189 -17.09 7.08 4.92
N ALA A 190 -18.03 7.29 3.98
CA ALA A 190 -18.72 8.57 3.84
C ALA A 190 -19.55 8.91 5.09
N ARG A 191 -20.28 7.93 5.66
CA ARG A 191 -21.05 8.14 6.90
C ARG A 191 -20.13 8.50 8.06
N ILE A 192 -19.03 7.77 8.25
CA ILE A 192 -18.06 8.07 9.31
C ILE A 192 -17.52 9.49 9.14
N ARG A 193 -17.10 9.87 7.93
CA ARG A 193 -16.56 11.20 7.65
C ARG A 193 -17.55 12.33 7.94
N VAL A 194 -18.85 12.13 7.66
CA VAL A 194 -19.88 13.11 8.02
C VAL A 194 -20.03 13.25 9.54
N GLN A 195 -19.95 12.15 10.27
CA GLN A 195 -20.01 12.16 11.74
C GLN A 195 -18.79 12.86 12.35
N GLU A 196 -17.59 12.52 11.88
CA GLU A 196 -16.34 13.15 12.31
C GLU A 196 -16.32 14.65 11.99
N GLN A 197 -16.83 15.05 10.81
CA GLN A 197 -16.87 16.45 10.40
C GLN A 197 -17.75 17.29 11.32
N ARG A 198 -18.88 16.76 11.81
CA ARG A 198 -19.75 17.46 12.77
C ARG A 198 -19.02 17.80 14.07
N ILE A 199 -18.19 16.87 14.56
CA ILE A 199 -17.37 17.08 15.76
C ILE A 199 -16.30 18.13 15.47
N ILE A 200 -15.65 18.06 14.32
CA ILE A 200 -14.61 19.04 13.90
C ILE A 200 -15.22 20.44 13.77
N ASP A 201 -16.37 20.56 13.11
CA ASP A 201 -17.07 21.82 12.92
C ASP A 201 -17.46 22.46 14.28
N LEU A 202 -17.97 21.64 15.20
CA LEU A 202 -18.26 22.10 16.56
C LEU A 202 -17.00 22.61 17.28
N CYS A 203 -15.89 21.87 17.18
CA CYS A 203 -14.63 22.26 17.80
C CYS A 203 -14.04 23.56 17.23
N GLN A 204 -14.39 23.91 16.00
CA GLN A 204 -13.97 25.14 15.33
C GLN A 204 -14.98 26.28 15.47
N SER A 205 -16.15 26.01 16.04
CA SER A 205 -17.22 26.97 16.23
C SER A 205 -16.95 27.94 17.40
N PRO A 206 -17.35 29.21 17.30
CA PRO A 206 -17.39 30.10 18.46
C PRO A 206 -18.34 29.62 19.59
N GLU A 207 -19.26 28.75 19.26
CA GLU A 207 -20.24 28.15 20.19
C GLU A 207 -19.70 26.89 20.88
N PHE A 208 -18.42 26.57 20.71
CA PHE A 208 -17.82 25.39 21.32
C PHE A 208 -18.04 25.35 22.85
N SER A 209 -18.52 24.21 23.33
CA SER A 209 -18.55 23.87 24.74
C SER A 209 -18.25 22.40 24.95
N THR A 210 -17.69 22.05 26.10
CA THR A 210 -17.42 20.65 26.47
C THR A 210 -18.70 19.84 26.55
N GLU A 211 -19.81 20.42 26.99
CA GLU A 211 -21.13 19.76 27.05
C GLU A 211 -21.63 19.43 25.65
N GLY A 212 -21.58 20.39 24.73
CA GLY A 212 -21.95 20.18 23.33
C GLY A 212 -21.07 19.11 22.64
N LEU A 213 -19.76 19.06 22.96
CA LEU A 213 -18.86 18.04 22.46
C LEU A 213 -19.26 16.63 22.97
N LEU A 214 -19.56 16.49 24.26
CA LEU A 214 -19.99 15.21 24.83
C LEU A 214 -21.30 14.71 24.17
N ASP A 215 -22.22 15.61 23.91
CA ASP A 215 -23.49 15.26 23.25
C ASP A 215 -23.27 14.87 21.77
N ALA A 216 -22.40 15.58 21.06
CA ALA A 216 -22.02 15.24 19.69
C ALA A 216 -21.37 13.83 19.61
N ILE A 217 -20.47 13.50 20.54
CA ILE A 217 -19.84 12.17 20.62
C ILE A 217 -20.87 11.08 20.91
N ARG A 218 -21.75 11.26 21.91
CA ARG A 218 -22.81 10.29 22.24
C ARG A 218 -23.75 10.01 21.09
N THR A 219 -24.13 11.04 20.34
CA THR A 219 -25.00 10.91 19.17
C THR A 219 -24.30 10.14 18.04
N THR A 220 -22.99 10.25 17.94
CA THR A 220 -22.17 9.52 16.95
C THR A 220 -22.09 8.03 17.28
N ASP A 221 -21.97 7.66 18.56
CA ASP A 221 -21.90 6.25 19.01
C ASP A 221 -23.24 5.50 18.89
N GLN A 222 -24.37 6.18 19.01
CA GLN A 222 -25.70 5.57 18.91
C GLN A 222 -26.16 5.31 17.45
N GLY A 223 -25.48 5.85 16.47
CA GLY A 223 -25.75 5.63 15.03
C GLY A 223 -24.98 4.47 14.41
N ASN A 224 -24.39 3.59 15.21
CA ASN A 224 -23.57 2.46 14.78
C ASN A 224 -24.27 1.11 14.96
#